data_315123cf3f94aeaee80f34688418bfb8
#
_entry.id   315123cf3f94aeaee80f34688418bfb8
#
_cell.length_a   1.000
_cell.length_b   1.000
_cell.length_c   1.000
_cell.angle_alpha   90.00
_cell.angle_beta   90.00
_cell.angle_gamma   90.00
#
_symmetry.space_group_name_H-M   'P 1'
#
loop_
_entity.id
_entity.type
_entity.pdbx_description
1 polymer ?
#
loop_
_entity_poly.entity_id
_entity_poly.type
_entity_poly.pdbx_seq_one_letter_code
_entity_poly.pdbx_strand_id
1 'polypeptide(L)'
;MTPYASLADDFYVNMNLATEIELPAQRETILQYFERVQKRFPSMRKFYCRDKRDYVLEEDKDQGRYRWAAVEAKRLCSGQVNPSSIEDAVEQHRLVLDLAPAFLSVSPLECEALDVLFGFDFAYRGNHNALLAEALGVGPALERLGDAPGARVINYEPSLTIAIDEDCRIQVRISTETRTNAFQVRTGEFSEEQLSV
;
A
#
# COMPACT_ATOMS: atom_id res chain seq x y z
N MET A 1 -11.04 -4.14 17.31
CA MET A 1 -10.41 -5.12 16.41
C MET A 1 -11.16 -5.01 15.10
N THR A 2 -10.49 -4.63 14.00
CA THR A 2 -11.15 -4.54 12.69
C THR A 2 -11.64 -5.93 12.29
N PRO A 3 -12.81 -6.06 11.63
CA PRO A 3 -13.30 -7.36 11.17
C PRO A 3 -12.33 -8.03 10.19
N TYR A 4 -11.39 -7.29 9.62
CA TYR A 4 -10.39 -7.78 8.68
C TYR A 4 -9.14 -8.38 9.32
N ALA A 5 -8.84 -8.05 10.58
CA ALA A 5 -7.70 -8.62 11.32
C ALA A 5 -7.76 -10.13 11.55
N SER A 6 -8.90 -10.77 11.25
CA SER A 6 -9.05 -12.23 11.27
C SER A 6 -8.92 -12.88 9.89
N LEU A 7 -8.77 -12.08 8.84
CA LEU A 7 -8.71 -12.54 7.45
C LEU A 7 -7.31 -12.60 6.89
N ALA A 8 -6.39 -11.79 7.41
CA ALA A 8 -5.01 -11.67 6.92
C ALA A 8 -4.05 -11.56 8.12
N ASP A 9 -2.78 -11.84 7.91
CA ASP A 9 -1.74 -11.67 8.93
C ASP A 9 -1.48 -10.20 9.19
N ASP A 10 -1.43 -9.38 8.12
CA ASP A 10 -1.41 -7.92 8.20
C ASP A 10 -2.47 -7.32 7.28
N PHE A 11 -3.14 -6.28 7.78
CA PHE A 11 -4.06 -5.42 7.04
C PHE A 11 -3.58 -3.98 7.10
N TYR A 12 -3.56 -3.28 5.98
CA TYR A 12 -3.15 -1.88 5.96
C TYR A 12 -4.05 -1.01 5.09
N VAL A 13 -4.13 0.25 5.46
CA VAL A 13 -4.82 1.28 4.70
C VAL A 13 -3.84 2.40 4.43
N ASN A 14 -3.55 2.62 3.16
CA ASN A 14 -2.63 3.65 2.70
C ASN A 14 -3.34 4.66 1.80
N MET A 15 -2.89 5.90 1.85
CA MET A 15 -3.33 6.97 0.98
C MET A 15 -2.12 7.61 0.31
N ASN A 16 -2.20 7.88 -0.99
CA ASN A 16 -1.19 8.58 -1.77
C ASN A 16 -1.86 9.68 -2.60
N LEU A 17 -1.47 10.91 -2.36
CA LEU A 17 -1.81 12.05 -3.22
C LEU A 17 -0.62 12.33 -4.14
N ALA A 18 -0.77 12.14 -5.44
CA ALA A 18 0.19 12.52 -6.45
C ALA A 18 -0.02 14.00 -6.87
N THR A 19 1.08 14.73 -7.05
CA THR A 19 1.08 16.13 -7.48
C THR A 19 1.89 16.33 -8.76
N GLU A 20 1.44 17.22 -9.64
CA GLU A 20 2.16 17.58 -10.87
C GLU A 20 3.47 18.29 -10.57
N ILE A 21 3.49 19.15 -9.54
CA ILE A 21 4.66 19.90 -9.11
C ILE A 21 5.33 19.26 -7.89
N GLU A 22 6.60 19.62 -7.70
CA GLU A 22 7.35 19.15 -6.53
C GLU A 22 6.86 19.83 -5.24
N LEU A 23 6.67 19.02 -4.20
CA LEU A 23 6.38 19.48 -2.85
C LEU A 23 7.60 20.16 -2.22
N PRO A 24 7.40 21.07 -1.24
CA PRO A 24 8.51 21.71 -0.53
C PRO A 24 9.51 20.71 0.04
N ALA A 25 10.80 20.96 -0.18
CA ALA A 25 11.88 20.14 0.36
C ALA A 25 12.59 20.78 1.57
N GLN A 26 12.18 21.99 1.97
CA GLN A 26 12.77 22.69 3.10
C GLN A 26 12.40 21.98 4.40
N ARG A 27 13.41 21.49 5.11
CA ARG A 27 13.25 20.74 6.35
C ARG A 27 12.34 21.44 7.38
N GLU A 28 12.45 22.77 7.48
CA GLU A 28 11.64 23.58 8.41
C GLU A 28 10.15 23.52 8.05
N THR A 29 9.80 23.66 6.77
CA THR A 29 8.43 23.54 6.29
C THR A 29 7.85 22.17 6.59
N ILE A 30 8.62 21.11 6.32
CA ILE A 30 8.22 19.74 6.60
C ILE A 30 8.04 19.49 8.10
N LEU A 31 8.94 20.03 8.93
CA LEU A 31 8.79 19.92 10.38
C LEU A 31 7.52 20.60 10.90
N GLN A 32 7.22 21.82 10.42
CA GLN A 32 6.00 22.52 10.81
C GLN A 32 4.74 21.73 10.42
N TYR A 33 4.75 21.12 9.23
CA TYR A 33 3.67 20.24 8.79
C TYR A 33 3.53 19.01 9.71
N PHE A 34 4.60 18.28 9.95
CA PHE A 34 4.57 17.08 10.79
C PHE A 34 4.29 17.36 12.26
N GLU A 35 4.68 18.52 12.78
CA GLU A 35 4.28 18.96 14.13
C GLU A 35 2.75 19.09 14.28
N ARG A 36 2.05 19.48 13.22
CA ARG A 36 0.58 19.52 13.23
C ARG A 36 -0.03 18.13 13.22
N VAL A 37 0.53 17.22 12.40
CA VAL A 37 0.12 15.80 12.41
C VAL A 37 0.37 15.19 13.79
N GLN A 38 1.55 15.41 14.37
CA GLN A 38 1.94 14.89 15.69
C GLN A 38 1.05 15.43 16.83
N LYS A 39 0.57 16.66 16.74
CA LYS A 39 -0.37 17.18 17.75
C LYS A 39 -1.66 16.36 17.84
N ARG A 40 -2.13 15.82 16.73
CA ARG A 40 -3.32 14.95 16.69
C ARG A 40 -2.98 13.51 17.04
N PHE A 41 -1.79 13.03 16.61
CA PHE A 41 -1.28 11.68 16.81
C PHE A 41 0.06 11.71 17.56
N PRO A 42 0.08 11.91 18.90
CA PRO A 42 1.32 12.11 19.68
C PRO A 42 2.24 10.89 19.75
N SER A 43 1.75 9.73 19.37
CA SER A 43 2.50 8.47 19.24
C SER A 43 3.48 8.46 18.06
N MET A 44 3.25 9.29 17.03
CA MET A 44 4.15 9.43 15.89
C MET A 44 5.37 10.27 16.27
N ARG A 45 6.48 9.62 16.63
CA ARG A 45 7.66 10.28 17.21
C ARG A 45 8.94 10.08 16.41
N LYS A 46 8.98 9.13 15.50
CA LYS A 46 10.15 8.87 14.67
C LYS A 46 10.09 9.75 13.42
N PHE A 47 10.92 10.78 13.38
CA PHE A 47 11.07 11.66 12.22
C PHE A 47 12.45 11.45 11.60
N TYR A 48 12.49 11.16 10.32
CA TYR A 48 13.74 10.99 9.56
C TYR A 48 13.56 11.32 8.09
N CYS A 49 14.68 11.50 7.40
CA CYS A 49 14.72 11.64 5.94
C CYS A 49 15.24 10.34 5.35
N ARG A 50 14.47 9.75 4.46
CA ARG A 50 14.85 8.60 3.66
C ARG A 50 15.57 9.10 2.38
N ASP A 51 15.77 9.00 1.43
CA ASP A 51 16.42 9.45 0.20
C ASP A 51 16.38 10.97 -0.04
N LYS A 52 17.26 11.74 0.63
CA LYS A 52 17.52 13.19 0.44
C LYS A 52 16.29 14.13 0.48
N ARG A 53 15.10 13.69 0.06
CA ARG A 53 13.87 14.49 -0.05
C ARG A 53 12.63 13.82 0.51
N ASP A 54 12.73 12.56 0.92
CA ASP A 54 11.60 11.79 1.43
C ASP A 54 11.58 11.85 2.95
N TYR A 55 10.79 12.75 3.48
CA TYR A 55 10.64 12.91 4.93
C TYR A 55 9.52 12.02 5.45
N VAL A 56 9.78 11.31 6.52
CA VAL A 56 8.85 10.38 7.14
C VAL A 56 8.66 10.72 8.61
N LEU A 57 7.41 10.67 9.06
CA LEU A 57 7.01 10.66 10.46
C LEU A 57 6.26 9.37 10.74
N GLU A 58 6.69 8.57 11.70
CA GLU A 58 6.05 7.28 12.01
C GLU A 58 6.01 6.96 13.50
N GLU A 59 5.15 6.00 13.85
CA GLU A 59 5.11 5.35 15.16
C GLU A 59 6.18 4.26 15.27
N ASP A 60 6.30 3.71 16.47
CA ASP A 60 7.11 2.52 16.69
C ASP A 60 6.42 1.28 16.08
N LYS A 61 7.18 0.46 15.36
CA LYS A 61 6.67 -0.72 14.65
C LYS A 61 6.64 -1.99 15.52
N ASP A 62 7.22 -1.93 16.72
CA ASP A 62 7.41 -3.10 17.59
C ASP A 62 6.11 -3.77 18.05
N GLN A 63 4.97 -3.10 17.93
CA GLN A 63 3.66 -3.63 18.35
C GLN A 63 2.83 -4.27 17.22
N GLY A 64 3.41 -4.42 16.01
CA GLY A 64 2.71 -4.98 14.86
C GLY A 64 1.60 -4.09 14.30
N ARG A 65 1.39 -2.89 14.86
CA ARG A 65 0.52 -1.85 14.33
C ARG A 65 1.19 -0.49 14.47
N TYR A 66 1.09 0.33 13.44
CA TYR A 66 1.70 1.66 13.46
C TYR A 66 1.09 2.57 12.39
N ARG A 67 1.22 3.87 12.65
CA ARG A 67 0.90 4.96 11.74
C ARG A 67 2.16 5.51 11.11
N TRP A 68 2.05 5.97 9.89
CA TRP A 68 3.12 6.71 9.23
C TRP A 68 2.54 7.76 8.29
N ALA A 69 3.31 8.81 8.03
CA ALA A 69 3.06 9.80 6.99
C ALA A 69 4.39 10.17 6.35
N ALA A 70 4.36 10.46 5.05
CA ALA A 70 5.56 10.85 4.32
C ALA A 70 5.27 11.98 3.34
N VAL A 71 6.26 12.87 3.19
CA VAL A 71 6.30 13.89 2.15
C VAL A 71 7.46 13.54 1.25
N GLU A 72 7.17 13.15 0.02
CA GLU A 72 8.11 12.80 -1.03
C GLU A 72 8.16 13.91 -2.07
N ALA A 73 9.00 13.80 -3.08
CA ALA A 73 9.17 14.87 -4.06
C ALA A 73 7.88 15.30 -4.76
N LYS A 74 7.02 14.35 -5.13
CA LYS A 74 5.74 14.59 -5.83
C LYS A 74 4.59 13.80 -5.23
N ARG A 75 4.72 13.33 -4.00
CA ARG A 75 3.68 12.55 -3.34
C ARG A 75 3.57 12.92 -1.87
N LEU A 76 2.33 13.03 -1.42
CA LEU A 76 1.99 13.08 -0.01
C LEU A 76 1.34 11.75 0.37
N CYS A 77 1.97 11.03 1.29
CA CYS A 77 1.57 9.69 1.65
C CYS A 77 1.17 9.60 3.13
N SER A 78 0.25 8.70 3.43
CA SER A 78 -0.17 8.38 4.79
C SER A 78 -0.63 6.94 4.86
N GLY A 79 -0.35 6.25 5.97
CA GLY A 79 -0.76 4.87 6.11
C GLY A 79 -0.88 4.42 7.56
N GLN A 80 -1.64 3.35 7.73
CA GLN A 80 -1.72 2.59 8.97
C GLN A 80 -1.62 1.10 8.66
N VAL A 81 -0.80 0.41 9.43
CA VAL A 81 -0.76 -1.05 9.47
C VAL A 81 -1.55 -1.50 10.68
N ASN A 82 -2.43 -2.47 10.48
CA ASN A 82 -3.33 -3.03 11.48
C ASN A 82 -4.12 -1.95 12.25
N PRO A 83 -4.81 -1.02 11.54
CA PRO A 83 -5.57 0.05 12.18
C PRO A 83 -6.64 -0.51 13.13
N SER A 84 -6.98 0.26 14.16
CA SER A 84 -8.05 -0.12 15.10
C SER A 84 -9.43 -0.16 14.42
N SER A 85 -9.63 0.70 13.42
CA SER A 85 -10.78 0.73 12.53
C SER A 85 -10.42 1.43 11.21
N ILE A 86 -11.23 1.26 10.18
CA ILE A 86 -11.08 1.98 8.91
C ILE A 86 -11.27 3.49 9.13
N GLU A 87 -12.23 3.87 9.97
CA GLU A 87 -12.53 5.24 10.32
C GLU A 87 -11.31 5.95 10.93
N ASP A 88 -10.55 5.25 11.77
CA ASP A 88 -9.31 5.77 12.37
C ASP A 88 -8.23 6.04 11.30
N ALA A 89 -8.08 5.16 10.32
CA ALA A 89 -7.19 5.38 9.19
C ALA A 89 -7.65 6.55 8.32
N VAL A 90 -8.95 6.62 8.01
CA VAL A 90 -9.54 7.71 7.23
C VAL A 90 -9.39 9.05 7.95
N GLU A 91 -9.55 9.11 9.28
CA GLU A 91 -9.32 10.34 10.06
C GLU A 91 -7.89 10.83 9.89
N GLN A 92 -6.90 9.94 9.95
CA GLN A 92 -5.50 10.30 9.72
C GLN A 92 -5.28 10.82 8.29
N HIS A 93 -5.80 10.13 7.27
CA HIS A 93 -5.65 10.54 5.87
C HIS A 93 -6.27 11.91 5.63
N ARG A 94 -7.47 12.14 6.16
CA ARG A 94 -8.13 13.47 6.07
C ARG A 94 -7.29 14.56 6.71
N LEU A 95 -6.78 14.35 7.93
CA LEU A 95 -5.92 15.34 8.58
C LEU A 95 -4.68 15.66 7.75
N VAL A 96 -4.01 14.64 7.20
CA VAL A 96 -2.83 14.80 6.35
C VAL A 96 -3.16 15.64 5.10
N LEU A 97 -4.29 15.38 4.46
CA LEU A 97 -4.76 16.15 3.31
C LEU A 97 -5.19 17.57 3.68
N ASP A 98 -5.94 17.76 4.77
CA ASP A 98 -6.46 19.06 5.20
C ASP A 98 -5.33 20.05 5.57
N LEU A 99 -4.20 19.54 6.04
CA LEU A 99 -3.02 20.35 6.37
C LEU A 99 -2.18 20.72 5.13
N ALA A 100 -2.26 19.96 4.05
CA ALA A 100 -1.38 20.10 2.89
C ALA A 100 -1.46 21.47 2.20
N PRO A 101 -2.64 22.09 1.98
CA PRO A 101 -2.70 23.41 1.37
C PRO A 101 -2.00 24.49 2.18
N ALA A 102 -2.15 24.46 3.51
CA ALA A 102 -1.62 25.50 4.40
C ALA A 102 -0.11 25.40 4.64
N PHE A 103 0.43 24.18 4.68
CA PHE A 103 1.82 23.92 5.07
C PHE A 103 2.72 23.50 3.90
N LEU A 104 2.16 22.81 2.91
CA LEU A 104 2.91 22.31 1.75
C LEU A 104 2.55 23.04 0.46
N SER A 105 1.68 24.07 0.55
CA SER A 105 1.21 24.87 -0.59
C SER A 105 0.54 24.04 -1.70
N VAL A 106 -0.05 22.90 -1.37
CA VAL A 106 -0.74 22.03 -2.33
C VAL A 106 -2.04 22.67 -2.76
N SER A 107 -2.22 22.88 -4.06
CA SER A 107 -3.46 23.34 -4.67
C SER A 107 -4.23 22.17 -5.31
N PRO A 108 -5.57 22.16 -5.25
CA PRO A 108 -6.35 21.16 -6.00
C PRO A 108 -6.06 21.13 -7.51
N LEU A 109 -5.58 22.26 -8.09
CA LEU A 109 -5.19 22.34 -9.50
C LEU A 109 -3.90 21.61 -9.83
N GLU A 110 -3.11 21.25 -8.82
CA GLU A 110 -1.83 20.56 -8.93
C GLU A 110 -1.92 19.09 -8.55
N CYS A 111 -3.11 18.64 -8.12
CA CYS A 111 -3.36 17.25 -7.76
C CYS A 111 -3.63 16.44 -9.02
N GLU A 112 -2.83 15.40 -9.25
CA GLU A 112 -2.95 14.49 -10.38
C GLU A 112 -3.90 13.32 -10.05
N ALA A 113 -3.67 12.66 -8.93
CA ALA A 113 -4.46 11.51 -8.48
C ALA A 113 -4.45 11.38 -6.96
N LEU A 114 -5.53 10.83 -6.42
CA LEU A 114 -5.63 10.40 -5.03
C LEU A 114 -5.96 8.91 -5.00
N ASP A 115 -5.02 8.11 -4.49
CA ASP A 115 -5.19 6.68 -4.32
C ASP A 115 -5.44 6.32 -2.86
N VAL A 116 -6.40 5.44 -2.61
CA VAL A 116 -6.58 4.79 -1.30
C VAL A 116 -6.44 3.29 -1.51
N LEU A 117 -5.47 2.70 -0.84
CA LEU A 117 -5.14 1.28 -0.94
C LEU A 117 -5.55 0.56 0.35
N PHE A 118 -6.32 -0.51 0.20
CA PHE A 118 -6.59 -1.51 1.24
C PHE A 118 -5.76 -2.75 0.90
N GLY A 119 -4.78 -3.08 1.71
CA GLY A 119 -3.90 -4.20 1.45
C GLY A 119 -4.04 -5.29 2.50
N PHE A 120 -3.94 -6.54 2.06
CA PHE A 120 -4.01 -7.73 2.87
C PHE A 120 -2.76 -8.57 2.60
N ASP A 121 -1.97 -8.81 3.63
CA ASP A 121 -0.80 -9.66 3.56
C ASP A 121 -1.06 -11.00 4.26
N PHE A 122 -0.72 -12.08 3.56
CA PHE A 122 -0.88 -13.45 4.03
C PHE A 122 0.51 -14.12 4.06
N ALA A 123 0.94 -14.60 5.22
CA ALA A 123 2.15 -15.40 5.33
C ALA A 123 1.89 -16.81 4.76
N TYR A 124 2.61 -17.19 3.74
CA TYR A 124 2.45 -18.50 3.11
C TYR A 124 3.80 -19.10 2.73
N ARG A 125 3.97 -20.38 3.10
CA ARG A 125 5.15 -21.15 2.73
C ARG A 125 4.82 -22.11 1.59
N GLY A 126 5.01 -21.69 0.37
CA GLY A 126 4.71 -22.49 -0.82
C GLY A 126 4.82 -21.68 -2.10
N ASN A 127 4.34 -22.24 -3.20
CA ASN A 127 4.28 -21.52 -4.47
C ASN A 127 3.05 -20.60 -4.48
N HIS A 128 3.26 -19.30 -4.23
CA HIS A 128 2.18 -18.27 -4.24
C HIS A 128 1.45 -18.24 -5.58
N ASN A 129 2.18 -18.40 -6.68
CA ASN A 129 1.59 -18.34 -8.03
C ASN A 129 0.66 -19.54 -8.28
N ALA A 130 1.05 -20.72 -7.81
CA ALA A 130 0.19 -21.90 -7.94
C ALA A 130 -1.05 -21.78 -7.05
N LEU A 131 -0.90 -21.27 -5.84
CA LEU A 131 -2.02 -21.00 -4.93
C LEU A 131 -3.02 -20.03 -5.54
N LEU A 132 -2.55 -18.91 -6.11
CA LEU A 132 -3.43 -17.94 -6.77
C LEU A 132 -4.09 -18.51 -8.02
N ALA A 133 -3.37 -19.29 -8.83
CA ALA A 133 -3.93 -19.93 -10.01
C ALA A 133 -5.03 -20.95 -9.63
N GLU A 134 -4.88 -21.67 -8.53
CA GLU A 134 -5.90 -22.55 -7.99
C GLU A 134 -7.11 -21.79 -7.44
N ALA A 135 -6.86 -20.73 -6.63
CA ALA A 135 -7.91 -19.99 -5.95
C ALA A 135 -8.75 -19.10 -6.90
N LEU A 136 -8.11 -18.45 -7.88
CA LEU A 136 -8.76 -17.49 -8.78
C LEU A 136 -9.09 -18.09 -10.16
N GLY A 137 -8.54 -19.24 -10.46
CA GLY A 137 -8.63 -19.87 -11.77
C GLY A 137 -7.77 -19.21 -12.81
N VAL A 138 -7.27 -20.01 -13.74
CA VAL A 138 -6.62 -19.53 -14.96
C VAL A 138 -7.66 -19.58 -16.08
N GLY A 139 -7.79 -18.51 -16.87
CA GLY A 139 -8.80 -18.49 -17.94
C GLY A 139 -8.71 -19.73 -18.86
N PRO A 140 -9.84 -20.26 -19.37
CA PRO A 140 -9.90 -21.55 -20.08
C PRO A 140 -8.93 -21.72 -21.23
N ALA A 141 -8.54 -20.60 -21.86
CA ALA A 141 -7.56 -20.62 -22.98
C ALA A 141 -6.13 -20.94 -22.49
N LEU A 142 -5.80 -20.59 -21.24
CA LEU A 142 -4.47 -20.76 -20.64
C LEU A 142 -4.39 -22.01 -19.77
N GLU A 143 -5.52 -22.54 -19.29
CA GLU A 143 -5.59 -23.71 -18.43
C GLU A 143 -4.93 -24.93 -19.08
N ARG A 144 -5.15 -25.12 -20.39
CA ARG A 144 -4.54 -26.21 -21.18
C ARG A 144 -3.01 -26.16 -21.23
N LEU A 145 -2.39 -25.00 -21.00
CA LEU A 145 -0.93 -24.91 -20.93
C LEU A 145 -0.38 -25.55 -19.65
N GLY A 146 -1.18 -25.52 -18.59
CA GLY A 146 -0.87 -26.19 -17.32
C GLY A 146 -0.89 -27.72 -17.42
N ASP A 147 -1.63 -28.29 -18.37
CA ASP A 147 -1.73 -29.74 -18.59
C ASP A 147 -0.48 -30.36 -19.25
N ALA A 148 0.46 -29.53 -19.73
CA ALA A 148 1.68 -30.04 -20.33
C ALA A 148 2.53 -30.79 -19.30
N PRO A 149 3.13 -31.95 -19.64
CA PRO A 149 3.96 -32.72 -18.70
C PRO A 149 5.10 -31.88 -18.11
N GLY A 150 5.13 -31.74 -16.79
CA GLY A 150 6.14 -30.96 -16.08
C GLY A 150 5.89 -29.45 -16.03
N ALA A 151 4.76 -28.97 -16.57
CA ALA A 151 4.38 -27.55 -16.43
C ALA A 151 4.22 -27.15 -14.96
N ARG A 152 4.69 -25.96 -14.64
CA ARG A 152 4.53 -25.36 -13.31
C ARG A 152 4.24 -23.87 -13.46
N VAL A 153 3.35 -23.35 -12.64
CA VAL A 153 3.10 -21.90 -12.57
C VAL A 153 4.27 -21.25 -11.87
N ILE A 154 4.93 -20.31 -12.53
CA ILE A 154 6.09 -19.57 -12.03
C ILE A 154 5.83 -18.07 -11.85
N ASN A 155 4.80 -17.54 -12.49
CA ASN A 155 4.28 -16.19 -12.28
C ASN A 155 2.79 -16.15 -12.62
N TYR A 156 1.97 -15.68 -11.64
CA TYR A 156 0.56 -15.44 -11.81
C TYR A 156 0.10 -14.35 -10.86
N GLU A 157 0.02 -13.14 -11.37
CA GLU A 157 -0.38 -11.93 -10.62
C GLU A 157 -1.55 -11.26 -11.32
N PRO A 158 -2.77 -11.82 -11.17
CA PRO A 158 -3.94 -11.25 -11.80
C PRO A 158 -4.24 -9.85 -11.27
N SER A 159 -4.65 -8.97 -12.17
CA SER A 159 -5.07 -7.63 -11.86
C SER A 159 -6.29 -7.26 -12.68
N LEU A 160 -7.27 -6.62 -12.01
CA LEU A 160 -8.48 -6.12 -12.64
C LEU A 160 -8.66 -4.65 -12.24
N THR A 161 -8.83 -3.77 -13.22
CA THR A 161 -9.22 -2.38 -13.00
C THR A 161 -10.58 -2.13 -13.62
N ILE A 162 -11.49 -1.57 -12.84
CA ILE A 162 -12.84 -1.19 -13.29
C ILE A 162 -13.08 0.29 -12.99
N ALA A 163 -13.72 0.97 -13.92
CA ALA A 163 -14.28 2.30 -13.68
C ALA A 163 -15.64 2.15 -13.01
N ILE A 164 -15.92 2.99 -12.02
CA ILE A 164 -17.20 3.01 -11.29
C ILE A 164 -18.00 4.29 -11.55
N ASP A 165 -17.51 5.15 -12.41
CA ASP A 165 -18.19 6.33 -12.94
C ASP A 165 -18.11 6.37 -14.47
N GLU A 166 -19.01 7.13 -15.11
CA GLU A 166 -19.12 7.24 -16.57
C GLU A 166 -17.89 7.89 -17.21
N ASP A 167 -17.23 8.81 -16.50
CA ASP A 167 -16.05 9.54 -16.97
C ASP A 167 -14.73 8.74 -16.77
N CYS A 168 -14.81 7.54 -16.19
CA CYS A 168 -13.66 6.71 -15.81
C CYS A 168 -12.64 7.41 -14.89
N ARG A 169 -13.08 8.38 -14.11
CA ARG A 169 -12.24 9.13 -13.17
C ARG A 169 -12.09 8.42 -11.84
N ILE A 170 -13.13 7.69 -11.43
CA ILE A 170 -13.12 6.88 -10.22
C ILE A 170 -12.94 5.42 -10.63
N GLN A 171 -11.84 4.84 -10.20
CA GLN A 171 -11.44 3.49 -10.56
C GLN A 171 -11.19 2.64 -9.32
N VAL A 172 -11.53 1.37 -9.39
CA VAL A 172 -11.17 0.36 -8.41
C VAL A 172 -10.26 -0.64 -9.09
N ARG A 173 -9.09 -0.87 -8.50
CA ARG A 173 -8.14 -1.89 -8.94
C ARG A 173 -7.98 -2.94 -7.85
N ILE A 174 -8.13 -4.20 -8.22
CA ILE A 174 -7.77 -5.35 -7.41
C ILE A 174 -6.55 -5.97 -8.06
N SER A 175 -5.48 -6.20 -7.30
CA SER A 175 -4.25 -6.83 -7.79
C SER A 175 -3.63 -7.69 -6.72
N THR A 176 -2.86 -8.68 -7.15
CA THR A 176 -2.10 -9.57 -6.27
C THR A 176 -0.61 -9.38 -6.52
N GLU A 177 0.20 -9.57 -5.48
CA GLU A 177 1.66 -9.49 -5.56
C GLU A 177 2.27 -10.72 -4.91
N THR A 178 3.06 -11.48 -5.66
CA THR A 178 3.69 -12.71 -5.20
C THR A 178 5.17 -12.51 -4.90
N ARG A 179 5.74 -13.35 -4.04
CA ARG A 179 7.18 -13.35 -3.72
C ARG A 179 7.90 -14.60 -4.21
N THR A 180 7.17 -15.59 -4.73
CA THR A 180 7.75 -16.84 -5.23
C THR A 180 8.46 -16.60 -6.57
N ASN A 181 9.70 -17.09 -6.67
CA ASN A 181 10.50 -16.99 -7.88
C ASN A 181 10.73 -18.36 -8.54
N ALA A 182 11.21 -18.35 -9.79
CA ALA A 182 11.44 -19.56 -10.57
C ALA A 182 12.45 -20.54 -9.95
N PHE A 183 13.42 -20.06 -9.15
CA PHE A 183 14.37 -20.92 -8.45
C PHE A 183 13.66 -21.77 -7.39
N GLN A 184 12.83 -21.14 -6.55
CA GLN A 184 12.04 -21.83 -5.53
C GLN A 184 11.08 -22.86 -6.14
N VAL A 185 10.42 -22.52 -7.24
CA VAL A 185 9.54 -23.46 -7.97
C VAL A 185 10.32 -24.66 -8.50
N ARG A 186 11.54 -24.44 -8.99
CA ARG A 186 12.39 -25.53 -9.52
C ARG A 186 12.92 -26.45 -8.43
N THR A 187 13.36 -25.89 -7.30
CA THR A 187 13.98 -26.67 -6.21
C THR A 187 12.94 -27.27 -5.26
N GLY A 188 11.74 -26.70 -5.19
CA GLY A 188 10.72 -27.06 -4.19
C GLY A 188 11.03 -26.52 -2.79
N GLU A 189 12.03 -25.65 -2.66
CA GLU A 189 12.43 -25.04 -1.39
C GLU A 189 11.80 -23.65 -1.28
N PHE A 190 10.76 -23.54 -0.44
CA PHE A 190 10.03 -22.29 -0.22
C PHE A 190 10.31 -21.74 1.18
N SER A 191 10.67 -20.47 1.26
CA SER A 191 10.61 -19.67 2.48
C SER A 191 9.14 -19.25 2.76
N GLU A 192 8.87 -18.90 4.00
CA GLU A 192 7.62 -18.22 4.35
C GLU A 192 7.76 -16.76 3.95
N GLU A 193 6.91 -16.33 3.01
CA GLU A 193 6.92 -15.00 2.44
C GLU A 193 5.48 -14.45 2.42
N GLN A 194 5.35 -13.13 2.27
CA GLN A 194 4.06 -12.48 2.17
C GLN A 194 3.49 -12.57 0.75
N LEU A 195 2.24 -13.01 0.65
CA LEU A 195 1.37 -12.86 -0.50
C LEU A 195 0.47 -11.66 -0.24
N SER A 196 0.49 -10.64 -1.11
CA SER A 196 -0.29 -9.42 -0.93
C SER A 196 -1.46 -9.35 -1.91
N VAL A 197 -2.60 -8.86 -1.42
CA VAL A 197 -3.82 -8.59 -2.20
C VAL A 197 -4.30 -7.16 -1.92
#